data_a62be1c5119b60b3bc1027f1d70efbc0
#
_entry.id   a62be1c5119b60b3bc1027f1d70efbc0
#
_cell.length_a   1.000
_cell.length_b   1.000
_cell.length_c   1.000
_cell.angle_alpha   90.00
_cell.angle_beta   90.00
_cell.angle_gamma   90.00
#
_symmetry.space_group_name_H-M   'P 1'
#
loop_
_entity.id
_entity.type
_entity.pdbx_description
1 polymer ?
#
loop_
_entity_poly.entity_id
_entity_poly.type
_entity_poly.pdbx_seq_one_letter_code
_entity_poly.pdbx_strand_id
1 'polypeptide(L)'
;PKEYLELYINFKLKVHEAKELGRDTLPKFLNEYGSYREQLAEPYLSDNAVTDELVREAYQRGKFDVRASHIMVSLPPDATPNDTLEAYERTMALRNSIMNGSEFEAVARESSKDTYSAKRGGDLGFFTVFNMVYPFETAAYNTKIGEVSMPVRTQYGYHLVKPTDKRKARGLATAAHIMIVANDKSTEEEKANAKTKIFEIYEKLKAGEDFGTMAKQYSEDKSTAMQG
;
A
#
# COMPACT_ATOMS: atom_id res chain seq x y z
N PRO A 1 -57.41 -13.07 2.48
CA PRO A 1 -56.92 -13.81 1.31
C PRO A 1 -57.40 -13.23 -0.02
N LYS A 2 -58.68 -12.77 -0.15
CA LYS A 2 -59.19 -12.20 -1.40
C LYS A 2 -58.50 -10.87 -1.77
N GLU A 3 -58.38 -9.95 -0.82
CA GLU A 3 -57.67 -8.68 -1.01
C GLU A 3 -56.22 -8.84 -1.46
N TYR A 4 -55.51 -9.82 -0.90
CA TYR A 4 -54.14 -10.13 -1.34
C TYR A 4 -54.13 -10.62 -2.79
N LEU A 5 -55.06 -11.46 -3.19
CA LEU A 5 -55.16 -11.98 -4.55
C LEU A 5 -55.42 -10.81 -5.54
N GLU A 6 -56.31 -9.89 -5.23
CA GLU A 6 -56.61 -8.72 -6.06
C GLU A 6 -55.36 -7.82 -6.19
N LEU A 7 -54.65 -7.55 -5.08
CA LEU A 7 -53.40 -6.78 -5.12
C LEU A 7 -52.34 -7.49 -5.96
N TYR A 8 -52.21 -8.80 -5.84
CA TYR A 8 -51.27 -9.58 -6.64
C TYR A 8 -51.61 -9.57 -8.14
N ILE A 9 -52.89 -9.73 -8.50
CA ILE A 9 -53.32 -9.64 -9.89
C ILE A 9 -53.02 -8.24 -10.46
N ASN A 10 -53.41 -7.17 -9.74
CA ASN A 10 -53.14 -5.83 -10.16
C ASN A 10 -51.67 -5.53 -10.33
N PHE A 11 -50.81 -6.05 -9.43
CA PHE A 11 -49.35 -5.98 -9.57
C PHE A 11 -48.88 -6.66 -10.85
N LYS A 12 -49.31 -7.90 -11.10
CA LYS A 12 -48.92 -8.66 -12.31
C LYS A 12 -49.36 -7.95 -13.60
N LEU A 13 -50.57 -7.38 -13.63
CA LEU A 13 -51.07 -6.62 -14.79
C LEU A 13 -50.20 -5.35 -15.04
N LYS A 14 -49.84 -4.63 -14.00
CA LYS A 14 -48.94 -3.46 -14.11
C LYS A 14 -47.57 -3.83 -14.63
N VAL A 15 -46.99 -4.95 -14.13
CA VAL A 15 -45.71 -5.45 -14.61
C VAL A 15 -45.75 -5.88 -16.06
N HIS A 16 -46.88 -6.53 -16.47
CA HIS A 16 -47.06 -6.95 -17.86
C HIS A 16 -47.11 -5.71 -18.78
N GLU A 17 -47.99 -4.76 -18.48
CA GLU A 17 -48.10 -3.55 -19.27
C GLU A 17 -46.77 -2.74 -19.33
N ALA A 18 -46.07 -2.64 -18.23
CA ALA A 18 -44.76 -1.99 -18.22
C ALA A 18 -43.76 -2.64 -19.17
N LYS A 19 -43.78 -3.98 -19.28
CA LYS A 19 -42.95 -4.75 -20.23
C LYS A 19 -43.37 -4.55 -21.67
N GLU A 20 -44.67 -4.60 -21.94
CA GLU A 20 -45.22 -4.32 -23.28
C GLU A 20 -44.86 -2.93 -23.77
N LEU A 21 -44.81 -1.96 -22.87
CA LEU A 21 -44.40 -0.59 -23.15
C LEU A 21 -42.88 -0.39 -23.17
N GLY A 22 -42.07 -1.44 -22.98
CA GLY A 22 -40.60 -1.40 -22.98
C GLY A 22 -39.99 -0.58 -21.84
N ARG A 23 -40.76 -0.34 -20.74
CA ARG A 23 -40.27 0.47 -19.62
C ARG A 23 -39.15 -0.19 -18.82
N ASP A 24 -39.06 -1.52 -18.85
CA ASP A 24 -38.01 -2.32 -18.23
C ASP A 24 -36.67 -2.27 -18.97
N THR A 25 -36.64 -1.73 -20.20
CA THR A 25 -35.43 -1.53 -20.99
C THR A 25 -34.93 -0.08 -20.98
N LEU A 26 -35.64 0.83 -20.30
CA LEU A 26 -35.21 2.22 -20.21
C LEU A 26 -33.92 2.35 -19.41
N PRO A 27 -32.93 3.17 -19.85
CA PRO A 27 -31.66 3.35 -19.14
C PRO A 27 -31.83 3.71 -17.66
N LYS A 28 -32.81 4.55 -17.33
CA LYS A 28 -33.11 4.92 -15.95
C LYS A 28 -33.50 3.70 -15.11
N PHE A 29 -34.39 2.83 -15.62
CA PHE A 29 -34.84 1.64 -14.92
C PHE A 29 -33.67 0.64 -14.76
N LEU A 30 -32.87 0.42 -15.82
CA LEU A 30 -31.75 -0.53 -15.78
C LEU A 30 -30.68 -0.08 -14.77
N ASN A 31 -30.37 1.20 -14.70
CA ASN A 31 -29.42 1.74 -13.72
C ASN A 31 -29.94 1.57 -12.29
N GLU A 32 -31.19 1.91 -12.05
CA GLU A 32 -31.85 1.80 -10.74
C GLU A 32 -31.96 0.34 -10.29
N TYR A 33 -32.38 -0.55 -11.19
CA TYR A 33 -32.43 -1.98 -10.96
C TYR A 33 -31.03 -2.58 -10.68
N GLY A 34 -30.03 -2.18 -11.47
CA GLY A 34 -28.64 -2.58 -11.26
C GLY A 34 -28.14 -2.20 -9.86
N SER A 35 -28.39 -0.96 -9.45
CA SER A 35 -28.00 -0.46 -8.11
C SER A 35 -28.68 -1.24 -6.98
N TYR A 36 -30.00 -1.50 -7.07
CA TYR A 36 -30.69 -2.31 -6.07
C TYR A 36 -30.19 -3.76 -6.03
N ARG A 37 -29.90 -4.34 -7.21
CA ARG A 37 -29.33 -5.69 -7.28
C ARG A 37 -27.97 -5.78 -6.61
N GLU A 38 -27.10 -4.81 -6.83
CA GLU A 38 -25.79 -4.72 -6.18
C GLU A 38 -25.93 -4.58 -4.67
N GLN A 39 -26.78 -3.69 -4.19
CA GLN A 39 -27.05 -3.52 -2.75
C GLN A 39 -27.57 -4.81 -2.09
N LEU A 40 -28.45 -5.55 -2.78
CA LEU A 40 -28.96 -6.83 -2.28
C LEU A 40 -27.93 -7.95 -2.32
N ALA A 41 -26.99 -7.90 -3.27
CA ALA A 41 -25.93 -8.90 -3.40
C ALA A 41 -24.79 -8.69 -2.39
N GLU A 42 -24.53 -7.46 -1.98
CA GLU A 42 -23.39 -7.09 -1.11
C GLU A 42 -23.27 -7.94 0.16
N PRO A 43 -24.35 -8.19 0.95
CA PRO A 43 -24.27 -9.04 2.13
C PRO A 43 -23.90 -10.51 1.85
N TYR A 44 -24.15 -10.98 0.61
CA TYR A 44 -23.83 -12.35 0.18
C TYR A 44 -22.45 -12.47 -0.44
N LEU A 45 -21.81 -11.33 -0.78
CA LEU A 45 -20.44 -11.26 -1.31
C LEU A 45 -19.40 -11.08 -0.21
N SER A 46 -19.83 -10.73 1.01
CA SER A 46 -18.98 -10.52 2.17
C SER A 46 -19.09 -11.68 3.14
N ASP A 47 -17.98 -12.31 3.49
CA ASP A 47 -17.91 -13.29 4.58
C ASP A 47 -17.40 -12.57 5.84
N ASN A 48 -18.31 -12.35 6.80
CA ASN A 48 -17.98 -11.66 8.05
C ASN A 48 -16.95 -12.44 8.89
N ALA A 49 -16.94 -13.78 8.82
CA ALA A 49 -15.97 -14.58 9.53
C ALA A 49 -14.55 -14.38 8.98
N VAL A 50 -14.41 -14.37 7.64
CA VAL A 50 -13.14 -14.05 6.98
C VAL A 50 -12.70 -12.62 7.28
N THR A 51 -13.65 -11.67 7.28
CA THR A 51 -13.35 -10.27 7.62
C THR A 51 -12.83 -10.13 9.04
N ASP A 52 -13.45 -10.79 10.02
CA ASP A 52 -13.01 -10.78 11.41
C ASP A 52 -11.62 -11.41 11.59
N GLU A 53 -11.31 -12.47 10.86
CA GLU A 53 -9.99 -13.10 10.84
C GLU A 53 -8.92 -12.13 10.29
N LEU A 54 -9.19 -11.47 9.17
CA LEU A 54 -8.29 -10.49 8.57
C LEU A 54 -8.07 -9.28 9.49
N VAL A 55 -9.10 -8.81 10.18
CA VAL A 55 -8.98 -7.73 11.18
C VAL A 55 -8.09 -8.14 12.35
N ARG A 56 -8.26 -9.37 12.86
CA ARG A 56 -7.39 -9.89 13.93
C ARG A 56 -5.95 -10.05 13.46
N GLU A 57 -5.74 -10.56 12.25
CA GLU A 57 -4.43 -10.69 11.65
C GLU A 57 -3.74 -9.32 11.53
N ALA A 58 -4.43 -8.34 10.95
CA ALA A 58 -3.92 -6.98 10.81
C ALA A 58 -3.57 -6.35 12.17
N TYR A 59 -4.41 -6.55 13.18
CA TYR A 59 -4.13 -6.11 14.55
C TYR A 59 -2.88 -6.76 15.14
N GLN A 60 -2.69 -8.07 14.94
CA GLN A 60 -1.49 -8.76 15.45
C GLN A 60 -0.23 -8.32 14.71
N ARG A 61 -0.31 -8.14 13.37
CA ARG A 61 0.79 -7.59 12.57
C ARG A 61 1.14 -6.17 12.99
N GLY A 62 0.13 -5.33 13.25
CA GLY A 62 0.31 -3.92 13.66
C GLY A 62 1.04 -3.73 14.99
N LYS A 63 1.26 -4.80 15.78
CA LYS A 63 2.09 -4.74 16.99
C LYS A 63 3.59 -4.68 16.69
N PHE A 64 3.99 -4.96 15.44
CA PHE A 64 5.38 -5.05 15.03
C PHE A 64 5.62 -4.35 13.71
N ASP A 65 6.76 -3.67 13.63
CA ASP A 65 7.35 -3.24 12.35
C ASP A 65 8.31 -4.31 11.87
N VAL A 66 8.30 -4.60 10.58
CA VAL A 66 9.21 -5.54 9.92
C VAL A 66 10.11 -4.76 8.97
N ARG A 67 11.43 -5.02 8.99
CA ARG A 67 12.36 -4.60 7.96
C ARG A 67 12.59 -5.75 7.02
N ALA A 68 12.48 -5.52 5.72
CA ALA A 68 12.74 -6.55 4.74
C ALA A 68 13.49 -6.00 3.52
N SER A 69 14.22 -6.90 2.89
CA SER A 69 14.74 -6.70 1.54
C SER A 69 13.94 -7.54 0.56
N HIS A 70 13.83 -7.07 -0.70
CA HIS A 70 13.16 -7.85 -1.73
C HIS A 70 13.87 -7.81 -3.09
N ILE A 71 13.55 -8.81 -3.90
CA ILE A 71 13.92 -8.87 -5.32
C ILE A 71 12.63 -9.01 -6.12
N MET A 72 12.41 -8.16 -7.10
CA MET A 72 11.21 -8.16 -7.93
C MET A 72 11.54 -8.58 -9.36
N VAL A 73 10.80 -9.56 -9.88
CA VAL A 73 10.70 -9.89 -11.30
C VAL A 73 9.35 -9.35 -11.78
N SER A 74 9.38 -8.28 -12.54
CA SER A 74 8.16 -7.59 -12.98
C SER A 74 7.36 -8.42 -13.98
N LEU A 75 6.02 -8.25 -13.91
CA LEU A 75 5.07 -8.75 -14.91
C LEU A 75 4.13 -7.61 -15.28
N PRO A 76 3.84 -7.43 -16.58
CA PRO A 76 2.82 -6.48 -17.01
C PRO A 76 1.42 -6.96 -16.61
N PRO A 77 0.42 -6.05 -16.53
CA PRO A 77 -0.95 -6.40 -16.15
C PRO A 77 -1.62 -7.40 -17.13
N ASP A 78 -1.22 -7.37 -18.40
CA ASP A 78 -1.71 -8.21 -19.50
C ASP A 78 -0.81 -9.42 -19.78
N ALA A 79 0.05 -9.79 -18.81
CA ALA A 79 0.93 -10.95 -18.91
C ALA A 79 0.17 -12.24 -19.24
N THR A 80 0.65 -12.97 -20.25
CA THR A 80 0.12 -14.27 -20.62
C THR A 80 0.49 -15.34 -19.58
N PRO A 81 -0.17 -16.53 -19.60
CA PRO A 81 0.24 -17.64 -18.76
C PRO A 81 1.72 -18.04 -18.93
N ASN A 82 2.27 -17.95 -20.15
CA ASN A 82 3.68 -18.23 -20.42
C ASN A 82 4.59 -17.19 -19.78
N ASP A 83 4.28 -15.89 -19.92
CA ASP A 83 5.06 -14.83 -19.25
C ASP A 83 5.08 -15.02 -17.73
N THR A 84 3.92 -15.44 -17.18
CA THR A 84 3.78 -15.72 -15.75
C THR A 84 4.65 -16.90 -15.31
N LEU A 85 4.69 -17.97 -16.12
CA LEU A 85 5.54 -19.14 -15.86
C LEU A 85 7.03 -18.77 -15.94
N GLU A 86 7.45 -18.09 -17.00
CA GLU A 86 8.85 -17.64 -17.17
C GLU A 86 9.31 -16.73 -16.01
N ALA A 87 8.46 -15.81 -15.57
CA ALA A 87 8.77 -14.95 -14.43
C ALA A 87 8.88 -15.74 -13.12
N TYR A 88 8.01 -16.73 -12.92
CA TYR A 88 8.10 -17.62 -11.77
C TYR A 88 9.39 -18.43 -11.79
N GLU A 89 9.73 -19.08 -12.91
CA GLU A 89 10.95 -19.88 -13.07
C GLU A 89 12.20 -19.01 -12.86
N ARG A 90 12.22 -17.80 -13.42
CA ARG A 90 13.30 -16.83 -13.19
C ARG A 90 13.44 -16.48 -11.71
N THR A 91 12.32 -16.24 -11.03
CA THR A 91 12.33 -15.93 -9.60
C THR A 91 12.84 -17.12 -8.78
N MET A 92 12.45 -18.34 -9.15
CA MET A 92 12.97 -19.57 -8.53
C MET A 92 14.47 -19.75 -8.77
N ALA A 93 14.97 -19.44 -9.97
CA ALA A 93 16.40 -19.49 -10.28
C ALA A 93 17.20 -18.51 -9.40
N LEU A 94 16.71 -17.28 -9.22
CA LEU A 94 17.32 -16.30 -8.33
C LEU A 94 17.33 -16.79 -6.87
N ARG A 95 16.20 -17.36 -6.41
CA ARG A 95 16.13 -17.95 -5.07
C ARG A 95 17.14 -19.08 -4.89
N ASN A 96 17.23 -20.00 -5.85
CA ASN A 96 18.17 -21.11 -5.79
C ASN A 96 19.62 -20.61 -5.77
N SER A 97 19.96 -19.59 -6.53
CA SER A 97 21.29 -18.97 -6.48
C SER A 97 21.62 -18.45 -5.08
N ILE A 98 20.67 -17.78 -4.43
CA ILE A 98 20.83 -17.26 -3.06
C ILE A 98 20.97 -18.42 -2.07
N MET A 99 20.15 -19.46 -2.20
CA MET A 99 20.23 -20.65 -1.33
C MET A 99 21.56 -21.41 -1.50
N ASN A 100 22.20 -21.29 -2.66
CA ASN A 100 23.53 -21.87 -2.96
C ASN A 100 24.70 -20.94 -2.58
N GLY A 101 24.43 -19.84 -1.87
CA GLY A 101 25.47 -19.00 -1.28
C GLY A 101 25.70 -17.64 -1.96
N SER A 102 24.91 -17.27 -2.98
CA SER A 102 24.96 -15.89 -3.51
C SER A 102 24.41 -14.92 -2.49
N GLU A 103 25.07 -13.78 -2.33
CA GLU A 103 24.59 -12.72 -1.43
C GLU A 103 23.29 -12.09 -1.97
N PHE A 104 22.23 -12.06 -1.12
CA PHE A 104 20.92 -11.55 -1.51
C PHE A 104 20.99 -10.12 -2.06
N GLU A 105 21.77 -9.27 -1.41
CA GLU A 105 21.94 -7.86 -1.75
C GLU A 105 22.64 -7.67 -3.12
N ALA A 106 23.57 -8.56 -3.47
CA ALA A 106 24.23 -8.56 -4.78
C ALA A 106 23.23 -8.96 -5.88
N VAL A 107 22.49 -10.06 -5.67
CA VAL A 107 21.45 -10.52 -6.59
C VAL A 107 20.35 -9.46 -6.77
N ALA A 108 19.98 -8.76 -5.69
CA ALA A 108 19.00 -7.68 -5.75
C ALA A 108 19.49 -6.52 -6.63
N ARG A 109 20.73 -6.07 -6.48
CA ARG A 109 21.33 -4.99 -7.30
C ARG A 109 21.36 -5.34 -8.77
N GLU A 110 21.68 -6.59 -9.08
CA GLU A 110 21.85 -7.04 -10.46
C GLU A 110 20.51 -7.35 -11.15
N SER A 111 19.59 -7.99 -10.46
CA SER A 111 18.44 -8.64 -11.10
C SER A 111 17.09 -8.05 -10.77
N SER A 112 16.96 -7.27 -9.68
CA SER A 112 15.68 -6.72 -9.26
C SER A 112 15.18 -5.63 -10.22
N LYS A 113 13.91 -5.70 -10.58
CA LYS A 113 13.21 -4.69 -11.37
C LYS A 113 12.65 -3.53 -10.54
N ASP A 114 12.67 -3.62 -9.22
CA ASP A 114 12.47 -2.46 -8.34
C ASP A 114 13.77 -1.65 -8.25
N THR A 115 13.93 -0.71 -9.17
CA THR A 115 15.14 0.12 -9.28
C THR A 115 15.38 1.01 -8.06
N TYR A 116 14.34 1.30 -7.27
CA TYR A 116 14.45 2.13 -6.07
C TYR A 116 15.17 1.39 -4.94
N SER A 117 14.76 0.17 -4.62
CA SER A 117 15.38 -0.63 -3.56
C SER A 117 16.61 -1.40 -4.04
N ALA A 118 16.69 -1.78 -5.33
CA ALA A 118 17.79 -2.55 -5.90
C ALA A 118 19.16 -1.93 -5.60
N LYS A 119 19.29 -0.60 -5.75
CA LYS A 119 20.54 0.16 -5.45
C LYS A 119 21.01 -0.01 -4.00
N ARG A 120 20.07 -0.29 -3.07
CA ARG A 120 20.32 -0.54 -1.66
C ARG A 120 20.31 -2.03 -1.31
N GLY A 121 20.51 -2.91 -2.29
CA GLY A 121 20.47 -4.37 -2.09
C GLY A 121 19.06 -4.90 -1.82
N GLY A 122 18.02 -4.22 -2.31
CA GLY A 122 16.63 -4.58 -2.12
C GLY A 122 16.01 -4.07 -0.80
N ASP A 123 16.75 -3.36 0.06
CA ASP A 123 16.27 -2.91 1.37
C ASP A 123 15.15 -1.87 1.25
N LEU A 124 14.01 -2.20 1.86
CA LEU A 124 12.80 -1.36 1.93
C LEU A 124 12.72 -0.54 3.23
N GLY A 125 13.62 -0.80 4.19
CA GLY A 125 13.50 -0.26 5.53
C GLY A 125 12.39 -0.91 6.35
N PHE A 126 12.06 -0.32 7.49
CA PHE A 126 10.95 -0.75 8.34
C PHE A 126 9.61 -0.30 7.77
N PHE A 127 8.64 -1.20 7.78
CA PHE A 127 7.25 -0.92 7.45
C PHE A 127 6.31 -1.65 8.42
N THR A 128 5.08 -1.19 8.49
CA THR A 128 4.02 -1.78 9.30
C THR A 128 2.91 -2.34 8.42
N VAL A 129 1.88 -2.91 9.05
CA VAL A 129 0.67 -3.38 8.37
C VAL A 129 0.06 -2.29 7.48
N PHE A 130 -0.49 -2.69 6.33
CA PHE A 130 -1.09 -1.83 5.30
C PHE A 130 -0.12 -0.92 4.52
N ASN A 131 1.18 -1.03 4.74
CA ASN A 131 2.15 -0.29 3.93
C ASN A 131 2.49 -1.01 2.62
N MET A 132 2.31 -2.32 2.58
CA MET A 132 2.59 -3.16 1.41
C MET A 132 1.34 -3.88 0.93
N VAL A 133 1.33 -4.38 -0.31
CA VAL A 133 0.23 -5.21 -0.81
C VAL A 133 0.16 -6.51 0.00
N TYR A 134 -1.04 -6.99 0.29
CA TYR A 134 -1.31 -8.07 1.23
C TYR A 134 -0.46 -9.35 1.02
N PRO A 135 -0.28 -9.87 -0.23
CA PRO A 135 0.55 -11.07 -0.42
C PRO A 135 2.03 -10.85 -0.03
N PHE A 136 2.57 -9.66 -0.34
CA PHE A 136 3.93 -9.29 0.03
C PHE A 136 4.07 -9.14 1.55
N GLU A 137 3.14 -8.44 2.17
CA GLU A 137 3.08 -8.25 3.61
C GLU A 137 3.01 -9.60 4.33
N THR A 138 2.14 -10.51 3.86
CA THR A 138 2.01 -11.86 4.39
C THR A 138 3.34 -12.62 4.36
N ALA A 139 4.08 -12.54 3.25
CA ALA A 139 5.39 -13.14 3.17
C ALA A 139 6.39 -12.51 4.15
N ALA A 140 6.38 -11.17 4.27
CA ALA A 140 7.31 -10.47 5.16
C ALA A 140 7.07 -10.80 6.65
N TYR A 141 5.80 -10.94 7.07
CA TYR A 141 5.48 -11.27 8.47
C TYR A 141 5.64 -12.76 8.81
N ASN A 142 5.48 -13.68 7.84
CA ASN A 142 5.50 -15.13 8.06
C ASN A 142 6.85 -15.78 7.76
N THR A 143 7.73 -15.16 6.98
CA THR A 143 9.08 -15.66 6.74
C THR A 143 9.96 -15.34 7.94
N LYS A 144 10.79 -16.29 8.37
CA LYS A 144 11.71 -16.05 9.48
C LYS A 144 12.78 -15.04 9.10
N ILE A 145 13.23 -14.28 10.10
CA ILE A 145 14.30 -13.29 9.90
C ILE A 145 15.55 -13.99 9.36
N GLY A 146 16.09 -13.46 8.28
CA GLY A 146 17.26 -13.98 7.58
C GLY A 146 16.95 -15.02 6.50
N GLU A 147 15.77 -15.65 6.51
CA GLU A 147 15.35 -16.60 5.46
C GLU A 147 14.76 -15.87 4.24
N VAL A 148 14.77 -16.53 3.09
CA VAL A 148 14.21 -16.03 1.84
C VAL A 148 12.90 -16.76 1.54
N SER A 149 11.83 -16.02 1.34
CA SER A 149 10.51 -16.56 1.02
C SER A 149 10.49 -17.41 -0.26
N MET A 150 9.44 -18.19 -0.45
CA MET A 150 9.07 -18.65 -1.79
C MET A 150 8.64 -17.46 -2.65
N PRO A 151 8.63 -17.62 -4.01
CA PRO A 151 8.12 -16.58 -4.88
C PRO A 151 6.70 -16.15 -4.53
N VAL A 152 6.52 -14.86 -4.31
CA VAL A 152 5.22 -14.25 -3.92
C VAL A 152 4.67 -13.48 -5.09
N ARG A 153 3.47 -13.83 -5.57
CA ARG A 153 2.78 -13.14 -6.68
C ARG A 153 2.06 -11.91 -6.17
N THR A 154 2.28 -10.77 -6.81
CA THR A 154 1.53 -9.52 -6.62
C THR A 154 1.11 -8.97 -7.99
N GLN A 155 0.34 -7.88 -8.00
CA GLN A 155 0.01 -7.18 -9.25
C GLN A 155 1.23 -6.65 -10.02
N TYR A 156 2.38 -6.50 -9.37
CA TYR A 156 3.63 -5.99 -9.98
C TYR A 156 4.53 -7.08 -10.54
N GLY A 157 4.30 -8.34 -10.18
CA GLY A 157 5.15 -9.46 -10.57
C GLY A 157 5.38 -10.44 -9.44
N TYR A 158 6.50 -11.17 -9.52
CA TYR A 158 6.96 -12.06 -8.46
C TYR A 158 8.03 -11.41 -7.60
N HIS A 159 7.97 -11.70 -6.30
CA HIS A 159 8.90 -11.17 -5.31
C HIS A 159 9.55 -12.30 -4.52
N LEU A 160 10.84 -12.15 -4.23
CA LEU A 160 11.49 -12.84 -3.11
C LEU A 160 11.62 -11.85 -1.96
N VAL A 161 11.17 -12.23 -0.78
CA VAL A 161 11.17 -11.39 0.41
C VAL A 161 12.08 -11.98 1.45
N LYS A 162 13.02 -11.19 1.96
CA LYS A 162 13.95 -11.55 3.04
C LYS A 162 13.72 -10.59 4.21
N PRO A 163 12.95 -10.96 5.23
CA PRO A 163 12.90 -10.18 6.46
C PRO A 163 14.28 -10.11 7.10
N THR A 164 14.72 -8.92 7.47
CA THR A 164 16.06 -8.70 8.06
C THR A 164 15.99 -8.31 9.52
N ASP A 165 14.86 -7.71 9.95
CA ASP A 165 14.67 -7.33 11.34
C ASP A 165 13.16 -7.23 11.67
N LYS A 166 12.83 -7.33 12.96
CA LYS A 166 11.46 -7.16 13.49
C LYS A 166 11.53 -6.50 14.86
N ARG A 167 10.77 -5.44 15.04
CA ARG A 167 10.71 -4.70 16.30
C ARG A 167 9.26 -4.44 16.72
N LYS A 168 9.06 -4.09 17.98
CA LYS A 168 7.74 -3.56 18.42
C LYS A 168 7.41 -2.30 17.63
N ALA A 169 6.18 -2.21 17.18
CA ALA A 169 5.69 -1.02 16.49
C ALA A 169 5.85 0.22 17.37
N ARG A 170 6.34 1.31 16.79
CA ARG A 170 6.55 2.57 17.50
C ARG A 170 5.26 3.39 17.63
N GLY A 171 4.18 2.97 16.97
CA GLY A 171 2.91 3.68 16.92
C GLY A 171 2.96 4.90 16.02
N LEU A 172 1.95 5.76 16.15
CA LEU A 172 1.88 7.04 15.47
C LEU A 172 2.61 8.09 16.32
N ALA A 173 3.46 8.87 15.68
CA ALA A 173 4.09 10.03 16.28
C ALA A 173 3.64 11.28 15.52
N THR A 174 3.22 12.30 16.27
CA THR A 174 3.04 13.64 15.71
C THR A 174 4.36 14.37 15.81
N ALA A 175 4.82 14.91 14.71
CA ALA A 175 6.07 15.66 14.65
C ALA A 175 5.83 17.00 13.95
N ALA A 176 6.48 18.04 14.44
CA ALA A 176 6.61 19.32 13.75
C ALA A 176 8.03 19.42 13.18
N HIS A 177 8.20 20.16 12.09
CA HIS A 177 9.52 20.40 11.52
C HIS A 177 9.67 21.85 11.02
N ILE A 178 10.91 22.29 10.98
CA ILE A 178 11.31 23.53 10.32
C ILE A 178 12.24 23.17 9.17
N MET A 179 11.87 23.54 7.96
CA MET A 179 12.64 23.22 6.75
C MET A 179 13.29 24.49 6.19
N ILE A 180 14.58 24.41 5.92
CA ILE A 180 15.31 25.37 5.08
C ILE A 180 15.72 24.62 3.82
N VAL A 181 15.33 25.12 2.65
CA VAL A 181 15.51 24.41 1.37
C VAL A 181 16.99 24.39 0.98
N ALA A 182 17.53 23.17 0.81
CA ALA A 182 18.78 22.90 0.16
C ALA A 182 18.67 21.55 -0.56
N ASN A 183 18.75 21.54 -1.87
CA ASN A 183 18.59 20.35 -2.70
C ASN A 183 19.85 20.08 -3.55
N ASP A 184 19.82 19.01 -4.34
CA ASP A 184 20.98 18.58 -5.14
C ASP A 184 21.39 19.60 -6.21
N LYS A 185 20.49 20.54 -6.58
CA LYS A 185 20.75 21.61 -7.55
C LYS A 185 21.28 22.88 -6.89
N SER A 186 21.22 22.96 -5.57
CA SER A 186 21.74 24.11 -4.80
C SER A 186 23.26 24.13 -4.86
N THR A 187 23.80 25.34 -5.00
CA THR A 187 25.25 25.58 -4.93
C THR A 187 25.81 25.25 -3.55
N GLU A 188 27.10 25.02 -3.44
CA GLU A 188 27.75 24.78 -2.14
C GLU A 188 27.60 25.97 -1.17
N GLU A 189 27.57 27.19 -1.69
CA GLU A 189 27.31 28.39 -0.91
C GLU A 189 25.87 28.41 -0.37
N GLU A 190 24.87 28.09 -1.19
CA GLU A 190 23.47 27.99 -0.76
C GLU A 190 23.28 26.92 0.30
N LYS A 191 23.92 25.76 0.12
CA LYS A 191 23.90 24.67 1.13
C LYS A 191 24.53 25.10 2.45
N ALA A 192 25.68 25.81 2.39
CA ALA A 192 26.33 26.33 3.57
C ALA A 192 25.47 27.38 4.30
N ASN A 193 24.84 28.28 3.56
CA ASN A 193 23.92 29.28 4.11
C ASN A 193 22.69 28.65 4.74
N ALA A 194 22.08 27.64 4.09
CA ALA A 194 20.94 26.91 4.63
C ALA A 194 21.30 26.16 5.93
N LYS A 195 22.50 25.56 5.96
CA LYS A 195 23.04 24.93 7.16
C LYS A 195 23.22 25.91 8.30
N THR A 196 23.84 27.07 8.05
CA THR A 196 24.02 28.12 9.06
C THR A 196 22.67 28.56 9.60
N LYS A 197 21.72 28.88 8.74
CA LYS A 197 20.38 29.34 9.11
C LYS A 197 19.62 28.31 9.97
N ILE A 198 19.67 27.00 9.65
CA ILE A 198 18.99 26.00 10.46
C ILE A 198 19.65 25.81 11.83
N PHE A 199 20.98 25.97 11.93
CA PHE A 199 21.68 25.94 13.22
C PHE A 199 21.39 27.18 14.08
N GLU A 200 21.25 28.36 13.51
CA GLU A 200 20.81 29.55 14.23
C GLU A 200 19.40 29.36 14.82
N ILE A 201 18.50 28.80 14.06
CA ILE A 201 17.13 28.45 14.51
C ILE A 201 17.20 27.41 15.65
N TYR A 202 18.05 26.39 15.51
CA TYR A 202 18.24 25.38 16.54
C TYR A 202 18.74 25.96 17.86
N GLU A 203 19.72 26.89 17.83
CA GLU A 203 20.22 27.56 19.05
C GLU A 203 19.15 28.45 19.70
N LYS A 204 18.31 29.14 18.92
CA LYS A 204 17.16 29.91 19.46
C LYS A 204 16.16 28.97 20.14
N LEU A 205 15.82 27.84 19.55
CA LEU A 205 14.95 26.83 20.15
C LEU A 205 15.53 26.27 21.45
N LYS A 206 16.85 26.02 21.49
CA LYS A 206 17.54 25.63 22.74
C LYS A 206 17.50 26.72 23.82
N ALA A 207 17.48 27.98 23.42
CA ALA A 207 17.34 29.13 24.34
C ALA A 207 15.88 29.29 24.85
N GLY A 208 14.93 28.49 24.36
CA GLY A 208 13.53 28.46 24.85
C GLY A 208 12.52 29.16 23.96
N GLU A 209 12.91 29.55 22.74
CA GLU A 209 11.94 30.08 21.78
C GLU A 209 10.90 29.02 21.42
N ASP A 210 9.64 29.45 21.20
CA ASP A 210 8.54 28.55 20.85
C ASP A 210 8.71 27.95 19.44
N PHE A 211 8.62 26.62 19.35
CA PHE A 211 8.83 25.88 18.09
C PHE A 211 7.85 26.31 17.01
N GLY A 212 6.55 26.42 17.34
CA GLY A 212 5.52 26.81 16.39
C GLY A 212 5.71 28.22 15.84
N THR A 213 6.12 29.16 16.69
CA THR A 213 6.45 30.52 16.29
C THR A 213 7.66 30.57 15.36
N MET A 214 8.70 29.80 15.67
CA MET A 214 9.89 29.69 14.83
C MET A 214 9.58 29.01 13.49
N ALA A 215 8.71 27.98 13.49
CA ALA A 215 8.27 27.32 12.26
C ALA A 215 7.51 28.29 11.33
N LYS A 216 6.56 29.06 11.88
CA LYS A 216 5.82 30.09 11.12
C LYS A 216 6.71 31.16 10.52
N GLN A 217 7.76 31.54 11.24
CA GLN A 217 8.65 32.64 10.85
C GLN A 217 9.73 32.23 9.87
N TYR A 218 10.28 31.01 10.01
CA TYR A 218 11.50 30.60 9.32
C TYR A 218 11.34 29.41 8.39
N SER A 219 10.30 28.57 8.57
CA SER A 219 10.15 27.37 7.74
C SER A 219 9.80 27.73 6.29
N GLU A 220 10.52 27.14 5.37
CA GLU A 220 10.29 27.26 3.92
C GLU A 220 9.32 26.17 3.38
N ASP A 221 8.85 25.24 4.24
CA ASP A 221 7.75 24.35 3.90
C ASP A 221 6.41 25.09 4.00
N LYS A 222 5.94 25.56 2.85
CA LYS A 222 4.70 26.35 2.76
C LYS A 222 3.45 25.55 3.13
N SER A 223 3.52 24.22 3.13
CA SER A 223 2.37 23.36 3.41
C SER A 223 2.05 23.28 4.91
N THR A 224 3.07 23.32 5.76
CA THR A 224 2.96 23.15 7.22
C THR A 224 3.40 24.36 8.04
N ALA A 225 4.23 25.24 7.50
CA ALA A 225 4.79 26.39 8.23
C ALA A 225 3.72 27.23 8.97
N MET A 226 2.55 27.45 8.34
CA MET A 226 1.47 28.25 8.95
C MET A 226 0.77 27.55 10.13
N GLN A 227 0.96 26.25 10.27
CA GLN A 227 0.38 25.46 11.37
C GLN A 227 1.33 25.38 12.59
N GLY A 228 2.60 25.68 12.41
CA GLY A 228 3.64 25.67 13.44
C GLY A 228 4.47 24.39 13.39
#